data_fff5b9132a575502ebf6470f0e2730ae
#
_entry.id   fff5b9132a575502ebf6470f0e2730ae
#
_cell.length_a   1.000
_cell.length_b   1.000
_cell.length_c   1.000
_cell.angle_alpha   90.00
_cell.angle_beta   90.00
_cell.angle_gamma   90.00
#
_symmetry.space_group_name_H-M   'P 1'
#
loop_
_entity.id
_entity.type
_entity.pdbx_description
1 polymer ?
#
loop_
_entity_poly.entity_id
_entity_poly.type
_entity_poly.pdbx_seq_one_letter_code
_entity_poly.pdbx_strand_id
1 'polypeptide(L)'
;SKKILRRYNLGQKFFFFFYTTRYDEYYDAEIDTVLGNVTKIEEIALANGTNPNFSQETYEELKHIPTTVSDDEIKGRLDLRDKRIVTIDCDTAKDLDDAVLVEKLENGHYLLYVNIAHVSHYVKYDSAIFKDAFERGTSYYLLNKVFPMLPKELSNGICSLNEDVDRLTR
;
A
#
# COMPACT_ATOMS: atom_id res chain seq x y z
N SER A 1 9.00 -10.45 31.60
CA SER A 1 9.71 -9.75 30.54
C SER A 1 11.25 -9.76 30.75
N LYS A 2 11.81 -9.32 31.88
CA LYS A 2 13.27 -9.40 32.16
C LYS A 2 13.85 -10.83 32.17
N LYS A 3 13.04 -11.87 32.46
CA LYS A 3 13.48 -13.28 32.48
C LYS A 3 13.66 -13.89 31.09
N ILE A 4 12.92 -13.43 30.08
CA ILE A 4 13.00 -13.95 28.73
C ILE A 4 14.25 -13.41 28.02
N LEU A 5 14.53 -12.12 28.16
CA LEU A 5 15.69 -11.47 27.55
C LEU A 5 17.06 -12.01 28.03
N ARG A 6 17.11 -12.67 29.20
CA ARG A 6 18.34 -13.30 29.70
C ARG A 6 18.75 -14.60 28.99
N ARG A 7 17.88 -15.17 28.15
CA ARG A 7 18.16 -16.40 27.37
C ARG A 7 18.82 -16.12 26.03
N TYR A 8 18.92 -14.85 25.62
CA TYR A 8 19.38 -14.47 24.30
C TYR A 8 20.59 -13.56 24.39
N ASN A 9 21.50 -13.70 23.43
CA ASN A 9 22.72 -12.89 23.39
C ASN A 9 22.43 -11.43 23.03
N LEU A 10 23.24 -10.51 23.53
CA LEU A 10 23.16 -9.10 23.17
C LEU A 10 23.31 -8.96 21.63
N GLY A 11 22.38 -8.26 21.00
CA GLY A 11 22.40 -8.04 19.56
C GLY A 11 21.50 -8.96 18.73
N GLN A 12 20.93 -10.03 19.33
CA GLN A 12 19.90 -10.81 18.64
C GLN A 12 18.63 -10.00 18.44
N LYS A 13 17.99 -10.15 17.29
CA LYS A 13 16.73 -9.50 16.93
C LYS A 13 15.60 -10.51 16.99
N PHE A 14 14.42 -10.02 17.35
CA PHE A 14 13.25 -10.83 17.59
C PHE A 14 12.02 -10.18 16.98
N PHE A 15 11.05 -11.00 16.55
CA PHE A 15 9.65 -10.58 16.38
C PHE A 15 8.90 -10.78 17.69
N PHE A 16 8.05 -9.80 18.03
CA PHE A 16 7.20 -9.83 19.20
C PHE A 16 5.74 -9.72 18.80
N PHE A 17 4.87 -10.51 19.42
CA PHE A 17 3.46 -10.18 19.51
C PHE A 17 3.19 -9.44 20.82
N PHE A 18 2.48 -8.33 20.74
CA PHE A 18 2.02 -7.58 21.90
C PHE A 18 0.55 -7.93 22.13
N TYR A 19 0.26 -8.42 23.33
CA TYR A 19 -1.10 -8.61 23.77
C TYR A 19 -1.48 -7.48 24.71
N THR A 20 -2.57 -6.76 24.42
CA THR A 20 -3.15 -5.80 25.36
C THR A 20 -4.06 -6.54 26.33
N THR A 21 -3.68 -6.60 27.58
CA THR A 21 -4.61 -6.99 28.65
C THR A 21 -5.43 -5.77 29.05
N ARG A 22 -6.75 -5.93 29.19
CA ARG A 22 -7.73 -4.85 29.42
C ARG A 22 -7.59 -4.12 30.77
N TYR A 23 -6.64 -4.49 31.63
CA TYR A 23 -6.60 -4.06 33.02
C TYR A 23 -5.26 -3.51 33.52
N ASP A 24 -4.17 -3.58 32.75
CA ASP A 24 -2.86 -3.09 33.16
C ASP A 24 -2.22 -2.22 32.10
N GLU A 25 -1.46 -1.20 32.55
CA GLU A 25 -0.62 -0.33 31.68
C GLU A 25 0.57 -1.07 31.04
N TYR A 26 0.64 -2.39 31.19
CA TYR A 26 1.73 -3.22 30.68
C TYR A 26 1.24 -4.11 29.54
N TYR A 27 2.10 -4.28 28.54
CA TYR A 27 1.88 -5.20 27.44
C TYR A 27 2.64 -6.49 27.71
N ASP A 28 1.96 -7.62 27.66
CA ASP A 28 2.62 -8.91 27.53
C ASP A 28 3.12 -9.08 26.11
N ALA A 29 4.39 -9.45 25.97
CA ALA A 29 5.02 -9.69 24.67
C ALA A 29 5.55 -11.11 24.62
N GLU A 30 5.15 -11.84 23.58
CA GLU A 30 5.66 -13.18 23.30
C GLU A 30 6.62 -13.13 22.11
N ILE A 31 7.77 -13.84 22.22
CA ILE A 31 8.72 -13.93 21.12
C ILE A 31 8.19 -14.96 20.12
N ASP A 32 7.84 -14.51 18.93
CA ASP A 32 7.42 -15.36 17.85
C ASP A 32 8.62 -16.04 17.17
N THR A 33 9.57 -15.24 16.72
CA THR A 33 10.70 -15.71 15.94
C THR A 33 12.00 -15.03 16.34
N VAL A 34 13.08 -15.81 16.50
CA VAL A 34 14.44 -15.30 16.70
C VAL A 34 15.12 -15.15 15.36
N LEU A 35 15.42 -13.92 14.95
CA LEU A 35 16.04 -13.61 13.66
C LEU A 35 17.58 -13.69 13.66
N GLY A 36 18.18 -13.99 14.82
CA GLY A 36 19.63 -13.96 14.97
C GLY A 36 20.22 -12.56 14.85
N ASN A 37 21.39 -12.43 14.24
CA ASN A 37 22.10 -11.15 14.05
C ASN A 37 21.68 -10.47 12.74
N VAL A 38 20.38 -10.25 12.55
CA VAL A 38 19.87 -9.57 11.36
C VAL A 38 20.29 -8.10 11.37
N THR A 39 21.06 -7.69 10.38
CA THR A 39 21.61 -6.33 10.27
C THR A 39 20.82 -5.45 9.31
N LYS A 40 20.02 -6.05 8.43
CA LYS A 40 19.28 -5.35 7.38
C LYS A 40 17.78 -5.54 7.51
N ILE A 41 17.04 -4.50 7.20
CA ILE A 41 15.57 -4.52 7.25
C ILE A 41 14.97 -5.47 6.19
N GLU A 42 15.67 -5.67 5.08
CA GLU A 42 15.31 -6.64 4.03
C GLU A 42 15.34 -8.08 4.53
N GLU A 43 16.30 -8.42 5.41
CA GLU A 43 16.40 -9.75 6.01
C GLU A 43 15.22 -9.99 6.96
N ILE A 44 14.76 -8.95 7.65
CA ILE A 44 13.54 -9.00 8.46
C ILE A 44 12.31 -9.24 7.60
N ALA A 45 12.20 -8.56 6.46
CA ALA A 45 11.10 -8.73 5.52
C ALA A 45 11.07 -10.16 4.97
N LEU A 46 12.21 -10.68 4.54
CA LEU A 46 12.35 -12.06 4.03
C LEU A 46 11.98 -13.10 5.10
N ALA A 47 12.41 -12.90 6.36
CA ALA A 47 12.07 -13.81 7.46
C ALA A 47 10.56 -13.87 7.75
N ASN A 48 9.81 -12.84 7.32
CA ASN A 48 8.34 -12.79 7.39
C ASN A 48 7.65 -13.16 6.07
N GLY A 49 8.36 -13.80 5.15
CA GLY A 49 7.80 -14.21 3.87
C GLY A 49 7.61 -13.07 2.86
N THR A 50 8.09 -11.86 3.16
CA THR A 50 7.98 -10.72 2.25
C THR A 50 9.26 -10.57 1.44
N ASN A 51 9.19 -10.80 0.13
CA ASN A 51 10.31 -10.50 -0.76
C ASN A 51 10.46 -8.96 -0.90
N PRO A 52 11.61 -8.38 -0.55
CA PRO A 52 11.84 -6.93 -0.67
C PRO A 52 11.88 -6.45 -2.13
N ASN A 53 12.16 -7.32 -3.08
CA ASN A 53 12.25 -7.01 -4.50
C ASN A 53 11.07 -7.62 -5.27
N PHE A 54 10.70 -6.98 -6.36
CA PHE A 54 9.80 -7.56 -7.36
C PHE A 54 10.56 -8.51 -8.28
N SER A 55 9.83 -9.35 -9.02
CA SER A 55 10.42 -10.23 -10.04
C SER A 55 11.00 -9.41 -11.20
N GLN A 56 11.92 -10.01 -11.95
CA GLN A 56 12.48 -9.38 -13.14
C GLN A 56 11.38 -9.14 -14.20
N GLU A 57 10.45 -10.05 -14.32
CA GLU A 57 9.30 -9.98 -15.20
C GLU A 57 8.41 -8.76 -14.86
N THR A 58 8.20 -8.48 -13.58
CA THR A 58 7.49 -7.28 -13.13
C THR A 58 8.22 -6.01 -13.55
N TYR A 59 9.54 -5.94 -13.40
CA TYR A 59 10.31 -4.78 -13.86
C TYR A 59 10.27 -4.60 -15.38
N GLU A 60 10.22 -5.67 -16.16
CA GLU A 60 10.04 -5.57 -17.62
C GLU A 60 8.63 -5.09 -17.98
N GLU A 61 7.60 -5.61 -17.31
CA GLU A 61 6.21 -5.19 -17.53
C GLU A 61 6.00 -3.70 -17.19
N LEU A 62 6.63 -3.20 -16.12
CA LEU A 62 6.56 -1.80 -15.71
C LEU A 62 7.03 -0.82 -16.79
N LYS A 63 7.96 -1.20 -17.67
CA LYS A 63 8.42 -0.34 -18.77
C LYS A 63 7.32 0.01 -19.76
N HIS A 64 6.24 -0.78 -19.78
CA HIS A 64 5.10 -0.61 -20.66
C HIS A 64 3.91 0.07 -20.00
N ILE A 65 3.98 0.31 -18.70
CA ILE A 65 2.94 1.04 -17.96
C ILE A 65 3.06 2.54 -18.27
N PRO A 66 1.97 3.19 -18.70
CA PRO A 66 2.01 4.63 -18.99
C PRO A 66 2.11 5.43 -17.67
N THR A 67 2.71 6.61 -17.76
CA THR A 67 2.80 7.56 -16.64
C THR A 67 1.66 8.58 -16.63
N THR A 68 0.93 8.67 -17.74
CA THR A 68 -0.20 9.59 -17.95
C THR A 68 -1.36 8.87 -18.59
N VAL A 69 -2.58 9.36 -18.34
CA VAL A 69 -3.80 8.86 -18.99
C VAL A 69 -3.86 9.41 -20.41
N SER A 70 -4.17 8.56 -21.38
CA SER A 70 -4.32 8.94 -22.79
C SER A 70 -5.77 9.32 -23.12
N ASP A 71 -5.98 10.08 -24.20
CA ASP A 71 -7.30 10.45 -24.70
C ASP A 71 -8.17 9.23 -25.04
N ASP A 72 -7.57 8.12 -25.47
CA ASP A 72 -8.29 6.89 -25.78
C ASP A 72 -8.83 6.20 -24.53
N GLU A 73 -8.11 6.30 -23.41
CA GLU A 73 -8.51 5.73 -22.11
C GLU A 73 -9.67 6.53 -21.47
N ILE A 74 -9.82 7.81 -21.82
CA ILE A 74 -10.87 8.70 -21.31
C ILE A 74 -12.22 8.43 -22.03
N LYS A 75 -12.19 7.96 -23.27
CA LYS A 75 -13.39 7.76 -24.07
C LYS A 75 -14.41 6.86 -23.38
N GLY A 76 -15.64 7.35 -23.30
CA GLY A 76 -16.77 6.62 -22.72
C GLY A 76 -16.80 6.59 -21.19
N ARG A 77 -15.91 7.32 -20.52
CA ARG A 77 -15.91 7.51 -19.06
C ARG A 77 -16.68 8.78 -18.68
N LEU A 78 -17.20 8.79 -17.46
CA LEU A 78 -17.72 10.02 -16.85
C LEU A 78 -16.54 10.96 -16.53
N ASP A 79 -16.59 12.17 -17.08
CA ASP A 79 -15.59 13.20 -16.81
C ASP A 79 -15.97 13.97 -15.54
N LEU A 80 -15.11 13.91 -14.54
CA LEU A 80 -15.26 14.58 -13.26
C LEU A 80 -14.18 15.65 -13.00
N ARG A 81 -13.39 16.01 -14.01
CA ARG A 81 -12.23 16.92 -13.87
C ARG A 81 -12.61 18.35 -13.49
N ASP A 82 -13.85 18.76 -13.75
CA ASP A 82 -14.42 20.05 -13.34
C ASP A 82 -15.01 20.04 -11.91
N LYS A 83 -15.00 18.90 -11.25
CA LYS A 83 -15.57 18.70 -9.93
C LYS A 83 -14.55 18.88 -8.81
N ARG A 84 -15.02 19.31 -7.64
CA ARG A 84 -14.19 19.45 -6.44
C ARG A 84 -14.08 18.11 -5.72
N ILE A 85 -13.28 17.24 -6.26
CA ILE A 85 -12.95 15.94 -5.65
C ILE A 85 -11.81 16.14 -4.66
N VAL A 86 -11.85 15.45 -3.52
CA VAL A 86 -10.81 15.53 -2.48
C VAL A 86 -10.39 14.15 -2.03
N THR A 87 -9.11 13.99 -1.72
CA THR A 87 -8.57 12.87 -0.95
C THR A 87 -8.45 13.27 0.51
N ILE A 88 -8.54 12.32 1.45
CA ILE A 88 -8.46 12.58 2.89
C ILE A 88 -7.47 11.60 3.49
N ASP A 89 -6.20 11.91 3.39
CA ASP A 89 -5.07 11.08 3.78
C ASP A 89 -4.16 11.84 4.75
N CYS A 90 -3.16 11.16 5.31
CA CYS A 90 -2.12 11.85 6.07
C CYS A 90 -1.15 12.60 5.14
N ASP A 91 -0.54 13.68 5.64
CA ASP A 91 0.37 14.55 4.86
C ASP A 91 1.55 13.83 4.21
N THR A 92 1.89 12.64 4.69
CA THR A 92 3.00 11.83 4.18
C THR A 92 2.57 10.74 3.22
N ALA A 93 1.27 10.54 3.03
CA ALA A 93 0.74 9.55 2.08
C ALA A 93 1.17 9.88 0.65
N LYS A 94 1.47 8.85 -0.13
CA LYS A 94 1.85 8.95 -1.54
C LYS A 94 1.06 8.02 -2.46
N ASP A 95 0.35 7.11 -1.84
CA ASP A 95 -0.52 6.11 -2.44
C ASP A 95 -1.97 6.49 -2.10
N LEU A 96 -2.49 7.47 -2.82
CA LEU A 96 -3.85 8.00 -2.64
C LEU A 96 -4.83 7.10 -3.41
N ASP A 97 -5.44 6.15 -2.73
CA ASP A 97 -6.23 5.10 -3.36
C ASP A 97 -7.67 5.51 -3.64
N ASP A 98 -8.21 6.42 -2.83
CA ASP A 98 -9.60 6.88 -2.92
C ASP A 98 -9.76 8.40 -2.82
N ALA A 99 -10.82 8.88 -3.46
CA ALA A 99 -11.23 10.27 -3.41
C ALA A 99 -12.74 10.39 -3.38
N VAL A 100 -13.24 11.41 -2.73
CA VAL A 100 -14.67 11.61 -2.53
C VAL A 100 -15.14 12.97 -3.03
N LEU A 101 -16.41 13.01 -3.45
CA LEU A 101 -17.15 14.21 -3.78
C LEU A 101 -18.58 14.07 -3.28
N VAL A 102 -19.13 15.12 -2.69
CA VAL A 102 -20.52 15.18 -2.26
C VAL A 102 -21.20 16.35 -2.94
N GLU A 103 -22.31 16.07 -3.63
CA GLU A 103 -23.18 17.09 -4.23
C GLU A 103 -24.54 17.09 -3.54
N LYS A 104 -25.04 18.28 -3.21
CA LYS A 104 -26.40 18.44 -2.71
C LYS A 104 -27.35 18.56 -3.89
N LEU A 105 -28.36 17.69 -3.93
CA LEU A 105 -29.38 17.68 -4.97
C LEU A 105 -30.52 18.67 -4.67
N GLU A 106 -31.27 19.07 -5.68
CA GLU A 106 -32.41 20.00 -5.56
C GLU A 106 -33.51 19.48 -4.62
N ASN A 107 -33.70 18.17 -4.54
CA ASN A 107 -34.66 17.54 -3.63
C ASN A 107 -34.19 17.48 -2.16
N GLY A 108 -33.04 18.08 -1.84
CA GLY A 108 -32.46 18.12 -0.51
C GLY A 108 -31.62 16.90 -0.12
N HIS A 109 -31.56 15.88 -0.95
CA HIS A 109 -30.66 14.73 -0.76
C HIS A 109 -29.22 15.06 -1.15
N TYR A 110 -28.31 14.15 -0.82
CA TYR A 110 -26.90 14.24 -1.18
C TYR A 110 -26.53 13.08 -2.10
N LEU A 111 -25.76 13.36 -3.13
CA LEU A 111 -25.13 12.39 -4.00
C LEU A 111 -23.65 12.29 -3.61
N LEU A 112 -23.22 11.10 -3.20
CA LEU A 112 -21.84 10.80 -2.88
C LEU A 112 -21.20 10.06 -4.05
N TYR A 113 -20.08 10.59 -4.52
CA TYR A 113 -19.18 9.87 -5.42
C TYR A 113 -18.01 9.33 -4.60
N VAL A 114 -17.72 8.05 -4.74
CA VAL A 114 -16.53 7.41 -4.20
C VAL A 114 -15.71 6.94 -5.40
N ASN A 115 -14.56 7.55 -5.57
CA ASN A 115 -13.67 7.31 -6.71
C ASN A 115 -12.50 6.48 -6.23
N ILE A 116 -12.41 5.24 -6.68
CA ILE A 116 -11.28 4.35 -6.35
C ILE A 116 -10.34 4.28 -7.56
N ALA A 117 -9.05 4.41 -7.33
CA ALA A 117 -8.04 4.29 -8.38
C ALA A 117 -8.23 2.98 -9.19
N HIS A 118 -8.31 3.10 -10.52
CA HIS A 118 -8.63 1.96 -11.39
C HIS A 118 -7.40 1.07 -11.64
N VAL A 119 -6.84 0.50 -10.57
CA VAL A 119 -5.63 -0.34 -10.61
C VAL A 119 -5.74 -1.47 -11.63
N SER A 120 -6.91 -2.15 -11.72
CA SER A 120 -7.12 -3.27 -12.68
C SER A 120 -7.14 -2.83 -14.14
N HIS A 121 -7.14 -1.53 -14.44
CA HIS A 121 -6.91 -1.03 -15.80
C HIS A 121 -5.46 -1.26 -16.24
N TYR A 122 -4.51 -1.08 -15.33
CA TYR A 122 -3.07 -1.19 -15.59
C TYR A 122 -2.53 -2.58 -15.21
N VAL A 123 -2.95 -3.13 -14.08
CA VAL A 123 -2.53 -4.45 -13.59
C VAL A 123 -3.53 -5.49 -14.08
N LYS A 124 -3.15 -6.23 -15.11
CA LYS A 124 -4.03 -7.25 -15.69
C LYS A 124 -3.94 -8.56 -14.90
N TYR A 125 -5.08 -9.27 -14.86
CA TYR A 125 -5.11 -10.61 -14.27
C TYR A 125 -4.04 -11.50 -14.89
N ASP A 126 -3.34 -12.27 -14.06
CA ASP A 126 -2.26 -13.20 -14.42
C ASP A 126 -0.99 -12.55 -15.02
N SER A 127 -0.88 -11.22 -15.03
CA SER A 127 0.34 -10.52 -15.38
C SER A 127 1.45 -10.74 -14.34
N ALA A 128 2.69 -10.37 -14.64
CA ALA A 128 3.80 -10.49 -13.68
C ALA A 128 3.58 -9.58 -12.46
N ILE A 129 3.13 -8.34 -12.68
CA ILE A 129 2.77 -7.40 -11.61
C ILE A 129 1.66 -7.97 -10.73
N PHE A 130 0.64 -8.58 -11.34
CA PHE A 130 -0.47 -9.21 -10.59
C PHE A 130 0.04 -10.36 -9.72
N LYS A 131 0.89 -11.23 -10.23
CA LYS A 131 1.45 -12.39 -9.48
C LYS A 131 2.25 -11.94 -8.27
N ASP A 132 3.17 -10.99 -8.45
CA ASP A 132 3.96 -10.42 -7.36
C ASP A 132 3.05 -9.75 -6.31
N ALA A 133 2.05 -8.99 -6.75
CA ALA A 133 1.09 -8.33 -5.84
C ALA A 133 0.25 -9.35 -5.08
N PHE A 134 -0.19 -10.42 -5.73
CA PHE A 134 -0.96 -11.50 -5.12
C PHE A 134 -0.16 -12.25 -4.05
N GLU A 135 1.09 -12.58 -4.33
CA GLU A 135 1.99 -13.21 -3.35
C GLU A 135 2.24 -12.31 -2.14
N ARG A 136 2.40 -10.98 -2.36
CA ARG A 136 2.60 -10.01 -1.28
C ARG A 136 1.36 -9.84 -0.42
N GLY A 137 0.17 -9.85 -1.03
CA GLY A 137 -1.13 -9.70 -0.40
C GLY A 137 -1.41 -8.32 0.22
N THR A 138 -0.38 -7.59 0.64
CA THR A 138 -0.48 -6.24 1.22
C THR A 138 0.85 -5.49 1.13
N SER A 139 0.82 -4.19 1.40
CA SER A 139 2.04 -3.40 1.66
C SER A 139 2.47 -3.56 3.11
N TYR A 140 3.78 -3.67 3.35
CA TYR A 140 4.36 -3.78 4.68
C TYR A 140 5.03 -2.46 5.06
N TYR A 141 4.51 -1.81 6.09
CA TYR A 141 5.01 -0.54 6.61
C TYR A 141 5.91 -0.80 7.82
N LEU A 142 7.23 -0.68 7.63
CA LEU A 142 8.21 -0.78 8.69
C LEU A 142 8.64 0.63 9.13
N LEU A 143 9.34 0.72 10.27
CA LEU A 143 9.67 1.99 10.91
C LEU A 143 10.28 3.05 9.96
N ASN A 144 11.12 2.63 9.03
CA ASN A 144 11.84 3.51 8.11
C ASN A 144 11.83 3.04 6.65
N LYS A 145 11.01 2.03 6.33
CA LYS A 145 10.92 1.47 4.97
C LYS A 145 9.54 0.88 4.72
N VAL A 146 9.04 1.08 3.52
CA VAL A 146 7.82 0.44 3.02
C VAL A 146 8.21 -0.58 1.95
N PHE A 147 7.67 -1.79 2.06
CA PHE A 147 7.67 -2.79 0.99
C PHE A 147 6.27 -2.81 0.39
N PRO A 148 6.05 -2.09 -0.69
CA PRO A 148 4.72 -1.92 -1.25
C PRO A 148 4.23 -3.20 -1.92
N MET A 149 2.91 -3.44 -1.91
CA MET A 149 2.26 -4.53 -2.63
C MET A 149 2.45 -4.38 -4.14
N LEU A 150 2.30 -3.16 -4.64
CA LEU A 150 2.53 -2.80 -6.04
C LEU A 150 3.81 -1.97 -6.19
N PRO A 151 4.50 -2.05 -7.34
CA PRO A 151 5.60 -1.14 -7.64
C PRO A 151 5.19 0.33 -7.48
N LYS A 152 6.13 1.17 -7.03
CA LYS A 152 5.86 2.59 -6.74
C LYS A 152 5.45 3.39 -7.97
N GLU A 153 5.87 2.98 -9.13
CA GLU A 153 5.47 3.56 -10.43
C GLU A 153 3.95 3.47 -10.63
N LEU A 154 3.33 2.44 -10.04
CA LEU A 154 1.88 2.27 -9.98
C LEU A 154 1.31 2.93 -8.74
N SER A 155 1.68 2.47 -7.53
CA SER A 155 1.03 2.87 -6.28
C SER A 155 1.19 4.34 -5.93
N ASN A 156 2.30 4.99 -6.30
CA ASN A 156 2.53 6.41 -6.07
C ASN A 156 2.40 7.23 -7.38
N GLY A 157 2.28 6.54 -8.52
CA GLY A 157 2.24 7.09 -9.86
C GLY A 157 0.85 7.08 -10.46
N ILE A 158 0.67 6.30 -11.54
CA ILE A 158 -0.56 6.31 -12.37
C ILE A 158 -1.80 5.82 -11.61
N CYS A 159 -1.64 5.00 -10.56
CA CYS A 159 -2.72 4.52 -9.69
C CYS A 159 -2.89 5.34 -8.41
N SER A 160 -2.16 6.44 -8.22
CA SER A 160 -2.36 7.36 -7.10
C SER A 160 -3.16 8.58 -7.55
N LEU A 161 -4.20 8.95 -6.80
CA LEU A 161 -5.09 10.09 -7.10
C LEU A 161 -4.43 11.43 -6.73
N ASN A 162 -3.24 11.67 -7.28
CA ASN A 162 -2.47 12.89 -7.08
C ASN A 162 -3.21 14.11 -7.65
N GLU A 163 -3.01 15.27 -7.03
CA GLU A 163 -3.58 16.53 -7.50
C GLU A 163 -3.04 16.95 -8.88
N ASP A 164 -3.83 17.73 -9.61
CA ASP A 164 -3.49 18.35 -10.90
C ASP A 164 -3.07 17.39 -12.02
N VAL A 165 -3.44 16.11 -11.92
CA VAL A 165 -3.18 15.12 -12.99
C VAL A 165 -4.40 14.24 -13.23
N ASP A 166 -4.61 13.87 -14.50
CA ASP A 166 -5.70 12.96 -14.87
C ASP A 166 -5.44 11.55 -14.32
N ARG A 167 -6.47 10.95 -13.73
CA ARG A 167 -6.44 9.58 -13.20
C ARG A 167 -7.72 8.85 -13.55
N LEU A 168 -7.58 7.55 -13.85
CA LEU A 168 -8.73 6.68 -14.06
C LEU A 168 -9.24 6.17 -12.73
N THR A 169 -10.56 6.33 -12.51
CA THR A 169 -11.27 5.81 -11.34
C THR A 169 -12.43 4.90 -11.74
N ARG A 170 -12.97 4.22 -10.77
CA ARG A 170 -14.19 3.43 -10.86
C ARG A 170 -15.04 3.61 -9.61
#